data_c2ddb2cf4672eadce63dfe1b87ad08ca
#
_entry.id   c2ddb2cf4672eadce63dfe1b87ad08ca
#
_cell.length_a   1.000
_cell.length_b   1.000
_cell.length_c   1.000
_cell.angle_alpha   90.00
_cell.angle_beta   90.00
_cell.angle_gamma   90.00
#
_symmetry.space_group_name_H-M   'P 1'
#
loop_
_entity.id
_entity.type
_entity.pdbx_description
1 polymer ?
#
loop_
_entity_poly.entity_id
_entity_poly.type
_entity_poly.pdbx_seq_one_letter_code
_entity_poly.pdbx_strand_id
1 'polypeptide(L)'
;MAQRTDIFSLGRLGLSSGEGRRLDLHATLEPFEFGGEPYIASPAAVPVRLDISRTTGNGYALRLRFSASLEGPCMRCLGPAAPVFEVDSREVHQPGAGDELRSDYVDEHDDLDLRAWVRDAFALAQPGQITCTPECRGLCPQCGANLNEEPDHAHEAEPDPRWAKLSEIRFE
;
A
#
# COMPACT_ATOMS: atom_id res chain seq x y z
N MET A 1 19.74 19.30 -0.62
CA MET A 1 18.69 18.81 0.30
C MET A 1 17.39 18.82 -0.50
N ALA A 2 16.78 17.66 -0.71
CA ALA A 2 15.48 17.60 -1.40
C ALA A 2 14.40 18.21 -0.51
N GLN A 3 13.59 19.08 -1.10
CA GLN A 3 12.56 19.80 -0.38
C GLN A 3 11.37 18.86 -0.12
N ARG A 4 10.98 18.73 1.13
CA ARG A 4 9.77 18.02 1.54
C ARG A 4 8.55 18.80 1.03
N THR A 5 7.66 18.13 0.31
CA THR A 5 6.52 18.78 -0.33
C THR A 5 5.29 17.93 -0.05
N ASP A 6 4.45 18.38 0.89
CA ASP A 6 3.18 17.72 1.20
C ASP A 6 2.04 18.26 0.31
N ILE A 7 2.08 19.55 -0.04
CA ILE A 7 1.17 20.19 -1.00
C ILE A 7 1.99 20.79 -2.14
N PHE A 8 1.56 20.57 -3.38
CA PHE A 8 2.26 21.04 -4.58
C PHE A 8 1.32 21.77 -5.53
N SER A 9 1.64 23.04 -5.85
CA SER A 9 0.83 23.81 -6.78
C SER A 9 1.14 23.47 -8.24
N LEU A 10 0.21 22.81 -8.91
CA LEU A 10 0.28 22.42 -10.33
C LEU A 10 0.25 23.66 -11.23
N GLY A 11 -0.55 24.68 -10.85
CA GLY A 11 -0.69 25.93 -11.60
C GLY A 11 0.63 26.70 -11.75
N ARG A 12 1.54 26.61 -10.76
CA ARG A 12 2.84 27.29 -10.80
C ARG A 12 3.80 26.72 -11.86
N LEU A 13 3.52 25.54 -12.41
CA LEU A 13 4.35 24.96 -13.48
C LEU A 13 4.19 25.69 -14.81
N GLY A 14 3.08 26.40 -15.02
CA GLY A 14 2.82 27.16 -16.25
C GLY A 14 2.78 26.28 -17.51
N LEU A 15 2.32 25.02 -17.40
CA LEU A 15 2.30 24.09 -18.52
C LEU A 15 1.22 24.46 -19.53
N SER A 16 1.58 24.46 -20.82
CA SER A 16 0.64 24.52 -21.93
C SER A 16 -0.02 23.17 -22.19
N SER A 17 -1.18 23.16 -22.88
CA SER A 17 -1.88 21.93 -23.25
C SER A 17 -0.96 20.99 -24.03
N GLY A 18 -0.87 19.73 -23.60
CA GLY A 18 0.02 18.72 -24.18
C GLY A 18 1.45 18.73 -23.61
N GLU A 19 1.82 19.74 -22.83
CA GLU A 19 3.11 19.73 -22.14
C GLU A 19 3.10 18.85 -20.92
N GLY A 20 4.25 18.26 -20.61
CA GLY A 20 4.47 17.43 -19.43
C GLY A 20 5.72 17.80 -18.67
N ARG A 21 5.74 17.51 -17.39
CA ARG A 21 6.92 17.68 -16.53
C ARG A 21 7.05 16.51 -15.58
N ARG A 22 8.30 16.12 -15.33
CA ARG A 22 8.69 15.15 -14.32
C ARG A 22 9.36 15.86 -13.16
N LEU A 23 8.95 15.49 -11.95
CA LEU A 23 9.49 16.01 -10.71
C LEU A 23 9.92 14.86 -9.82
N ASP A 24 11.05 15.02 -9.13
CA ASP A 24 11.49 14.15 -8.05
C ASP A 24 11.31 14.94 -6.75
N LEU A 25 10.38 14.49 -5.91
CA LEU A 25 9.92 15.16 -4.69
C LEU A 25 10.10 14.21 -3.48
N HIS A 26 9.83 14.72 -2.27
CA HIS A 26 9.73 13.90 -1.07
C HIS A 26 8.40 14.20 -0.40
N ALA A 27 7.61 13.16 -0.17
CA ALA A 27 6.35 13.27 0.55
C ALA A 27 6.41 12.55 1.91
N THR A 28 5.64 13.04 2.86
CA THR A 28 5.51 12.38 4.16
C THR A 28 4.59 11.19 4.06
N LEU A 29 5.04 10.05 4.57
CA LEU A 29 4.22 8.86 4.75
C LEU A 29 4.09 8.58 6.24
N GLU A 30 2.88 8.78 6.77
CA GLU A 30 2.56 8.57 8.18
C GLU A 30 2.43 7.08 8.50
N PRO A 31 2.64 6.70 9.78
CA PRO A 31 2.39 5.33 10.22
C PRO A 31 0.96 4.86 9.92
N PHE A 32 0.83 3.57 9.66
CA PHE A 32 -0.44 2.87 9.56
C PHE A 32 -0.73 2.13 10.85
N GLU A 33 -1.99 1.80 11.10
CA GLU A 33 -2.40 0.98 12.23
C GLU A 33 -3.28 -0.15 11.71
N PHE A 34 -2.90 -1.40 11.99
CA PHE A 34 -3.65 -2.59 11.63
C PHE A 34 -3.81 -3.48 12.85
N GLY A 35 -5.05 -3.74 13.24
CA GLY A 35 -5.36 -4.57 14.39
C GLY A 35 -4.86 -4.02 15.74
N GLY A 36 -4.67 -2.69 15.84
CA GLY A 36 -4.13 -2.03 17.03
C GLY A 36 -2.59 -1.99 17.09
N GLU A 37 -1.89 -2.54 16.09
CA GLU A 37 -0.44 -2.52 15.99
C GLU A 37 0.04 -1.46 15.00
N PRO A 38 1.09 -0.68 15.36
CA PRO A 38 1.65 0.33 14.46
C PRO A 38 2.54 -0.31 13.40
N TYR A 39 2.41 0.20 12.17
CA TYR A 39 3.26 -0.13 11.02
C TYR A 39 3.89 1.14 10.50
N ILE A 40 5.22 1.19 10.45
CA ILE A 40 5.98 2.40 10.13
C ILE A 40 6.55 2.28 8.73
N ALA A 41 6.24 3.26 7.88
CA ALA A 41 6.84 3.32 6.55
C ALA A 41 8.29 3.80 6.61
N SER A 42 9.16 3.16 5.84
CA SER A 42 10.57 3.52 5.75
C SER A 42 10.98 3.70 4.27
N PRO A 43 11.55 4.86 3.93
CA PRO A 43 11.77 6.05 4.76
C PRO A 43 10.46 6.82 5.03
N ALA A 44 10.35 7.52 6.16
CA ALA A 44 9.18 8.36 6.49
C ALA A 44 9.00 9.56 5.54
N ALA A 45 10.09 10.06 4.94
CA ALA A 45 10.08 11.02 3.83
C ALA A 45 10.40 10.24 2.55
N VAL A 46 9.36 9.73 1.90
CA VAL A 46 9.48 8.86 0.74
C VAL A 46 9.88 9.66 -0.50
N PRO A 47 10.96 9.27 -1.23
CA PRO A 47 11.26 9.86 -2.53
C PRO A 47 10.20 9.43 -3.55
N VAL A 48 9.51 10.39 -4.15
CA VAL A 48 8.45 10.13 -5.11
C VAL A 48 8.78 10.75 -6.45
N ARG A 49 8.45 10.06 -7.53
CA ARG A 49 8.49 10.58 -8.88
C ARG A 49 7.09 10.90 -9.35
N LEU A 50 6.87 12.17 -9.66
CA LEU A 50 5.61 12.71 -10.13
C LEU A 50 5.74 13.13 -11.59
N ASP A 51 5.05 12.43 -12.50
CA ASP A 51 4.87 12.84 -13.89
C ASP A 51 3.54 13.61 -13.99
N ILE A 52 3.58 14.80 -14.56
CA ILE A 52 2.44 15.71 -14.71
C ILE A 52 2.30 16.02 -16.20
N SER A 53 1.10 15.92 -16.75
CA SER A 53 0.78 16.35 -18.11
C SER A 53 -0.44 17.24 -18.10
N ARG A 54 -0.36 18.39 -18.78
CA ARG A 54 -1.49 19.31 -18.97
C ARG A 54 -2.39 18.77 -20.06
N THR A 55 -3.65 18.51 -19.76
CA THR A 55 -4.65 18.06 -20.74
C THR A 55 -5.35 19.25 -21.40
N THR A 56 -6.17 18.99 -22.43
CA THR A 56 -7.11 19.98 -22.98
C THR A 56 -8.20 20.28 -21.95
N GLY A 57 -8.71 21.53 -21.93
CA GLY A 57 -9.76 21.92 -20.97
C GLY A 57 -9.26 22.17 -19.55
N ASN A 58 -8.01 22.60 -19.41
CA ASN A 58 -7.39 22.98 -18.13
C ASN A 58 -7.26 21.87 -17.09
N GLY A 59 -7.23 20.59 -17.50
CA GLY A 59 -7.03 19.47 -16.62
C GLY A 59 -5.58 19.00 -16.53
N TYR A 60 -5.36 17.97 -15.72
CA TYR A 60 -4.09 17.31 -15.53
C TYR A 60 -4.25 15.78 -15.58
N ALA A 61 -3.28 15.11 -16.20
CA ALA A 61 -3.02 13.69 -16.02
C ALA A 61 -1.76 13.54 -15.19
N LEU A 62 -1.89 12.82 -14.08
CA LEU A 62 -0.86 12.68 -13.06
C LEU A 62 -0.46 11.21 -12.94
N ARG A 63 0.84 10.94 -12.72
CA ARG A 63 1.33 9.60 -12.41
C ARG A 63 2.36 9.70 -11.29
N LEU A 64 2.09 8.98 -10.21
CA LEU A 64 2.91 8.90 -9.02
C LEU A 64 3.60 7.54 -8.95
N ARG A 65 4.93 7.53 -8.76
CA ARG A 65 5.71 6.31 -8.59
C ARG A 65 6.69 6.44 -7.46
N PHE A 66 6.72 5.44 -6.59
CA PHE A 66 7.67 5.33 -5.49
C PHE A 66 7.72 3.90 -4.96
N SER A 67 8.66 3.63 -4.06
CA SER A 67 8.68 2.42 -3.25
C SER A 67 9.00 2.76 -1.81
N ALA A 68 8.43 2.01 -0.88
CA ALA A 68 8.72 2.10 0.55
C ALA A 68 8.55 0.74 1.21
N SER A 69 9.30 0.49 2.29
CA SER A 69 9.02 -0.64 3.17
C SER A 69 8.00 -0.28 4.23
N LEU A 70 7.32 -1.29 4.75
CA LEU A 70 6.40 -1.15 5.87
C LEU A 70 6.86 -2.05 7.01
N GLU A 71 7.39 -1.43 8.07
CA GLU A 71 7.99 -2.12 9.22
C GLU A 71 6.95 -2.31 10.33
N GLY A 72 6.76 -3.55 10.77
CA GLY A 72 5.80 -3.90 11.82
C GLY A 72 5.82 -5.40 12.13
N PRO A 73 4.91 -5.89 12.97
CA PRO A 73 4.78 -7.32 13.23
C PRO A 73 4.21 -8.06 12.01
N CYS A 74 4.74 -9.24 11.73
CA CYS A 74 4.15 -10.15 10.75
C CYS A 74 2.77 -10.60 11.22
N MET A 75 1.74 -10.46 10.39
CA MET A 75 0.36 -10.84 10.75
C MET A 75 0.15 -12.35 10.89
N ARG A 76 1.17 -13.18 10.56
CA ARG A 76 1.10 -14.64 10.67
C ARG A 76 1.95 -15.22 11.78
N CYS A 77 3.21 -14.78 11.93
CA CYS A 77 4.12 -15.35 12.92
C CYS A 77 4.48 -14.38 14.05
N LEU A 78 3.96 -13.14 14.03
CA LEU A 78 4.19 -12.06 14.98
C LEU A 78 5.67 -11.61 15.09
N GLY A 79 6.57 -12.20 14.34
CA GLY A 79 7.95 -11.75 14.21
C GLY A 79 8.06 -10.46 13.39
N PRO A 80 9.24 -9.84 13.32
CA PRO A 80 9.43 -8.60 12.56
C PRO A 80 9.21 -8.83 11.05
N ALA A 81 8.54 -7.88 10.42
CA ALA A 81 8.32 -7.85 8.97
C ALA A 81 8.65 -6.46 8.43
N ALA A 82 9.25 -6.40 7.25
CA ALA A 82 9.57 -5.16 6.54
C ALA A 82 9.46 -5.35 5.01
N PRO A 83 8.31 -5.80 4.50
CA PRO A 83 8.13 -5.96 3.06
C PRO A 83 8.20 -4.59 2.36
N VAL A 84 8.73 -4.60 1.13
CA VAL A 84 8.80 -3.43 0.25
C VAL A 84 7.64 -3.47 -0.73
N PHE A 85 6.97 -2.33 -0.90
CA PHE A 85 5.88 -2.17 -1.85
C PHE A 85 6.25 -1.13 -2.90
N GLU A 86 6.00 -1.47 -4.17
CA GLU A 86 6.12 -0.56 -5.29
C GLU A 86 4.76 0.03 -5.64
N VAL A 87 4.72 1.34 -5.82
CA VAL A 87 3.51 2.11 -6.14
C VAL A 87 3.64 2.72 -7.52
N ASP A 88 2.61 2.53 -8.34
CA ASP A 88 2.40 3.20 -9.63
C ASP A 88 0.92 3.60 -9.72
N SER A 89 0.61 4.79 -9.24
CA SER A 89 -0.75 5.34 -9.18
C SER A 89 -0.94 6.41 -10.24
N ARG A 90 -2.17 6.53 -10.73
CA ARG A 90 -2.55 7.50 -11.77
C ARG A 90 -3.83 8.19 -11.38
N GLU A 91 -3.84 9.51 -11.59
CA GLU A 91 -4.98 10.37 -11.38
C GLU A 91 -5.25 11.21 -12.63
N VAL A 92 -6.51 11.51 -12.85
CA VAL A 92 -6.95 12.49 -13.86
C VAL A 92 -7.80 13.52 -13.14
N HIS A 93 -7.45 14.79 -13.33
CA HIS A 93 -8.24 15.90 -12.87
C HIS A 93 -8.68 16.75 -14.06
N GLN A 94 -9.98 16.78 -14.36
CA GLN A 94 -10.55 17.50 -15.49
C GLN A 94 -11.68 18.42 -15.02
N PRO A 95 -11.38 19.68 -14.68
CA PRO A 95 -12.40 20.64 -14.26
C PRO A 95 -13.52 20.76 -15.28
N GLY A 96 -14.78 20.69 -14.85
CA GLY A 96 -15.96 20.86 -15.71
C GLY A 96 -16.41 19.65 -16.53
N ALA A 97 -15.73 18.51 -16.41
CA ALA A 97 -16.09 17.28 -17.13
C ALA A 97 -16.97 16.29 -16.34
N GLY A 98 -17.45 16.68 -15.17
CA GLY A 98 -18.22 15.83 -14.25
C GLY A 98 -17.37 15.37 -13.06
N ASP A 99 -18.04 14.89 -12.01
CA ASP A 99 -17.37 14.54 -10.75
C ASP A 99 -16.47 13.31 -10.92
N GLU A 100 -16.79 12.39 -11.82
CA GLU A 100 -16.00 11.18 -12.09
C GLU A 100 -14.59 11.44 -12.67
N LEU A 101 -14.34 12.64 -13.21
CA LEU A 101 -13.03 13.06 -13.73
C LEU A 101 -12.37 14.12 -12.86
N ARG A 102 -12.86 14.31 -11.64
CA ARG A 102 -12.22 15.18 -10.64
C ARG A 102 -11.44 14.30 -9.66
N SER A 103 -10.15 14.57 -9.54
CA SER A 103 -9.34 13.92 -8.51
C SER A 103 -9.66 14.54 -7.14
N ASP A 104 -9.81 13.71 -6.13
CA ASP A 104 -10.01 14.15 -4.73
C ASP A 104 -8.75 14.79 -4.15
N TYR A 105 -7.60 14.62 -4.81
CA TYR A 105 -6.31 15.15 -4.38
C TYR A 105 -5.97 16.52 -4.99
N VAL A 106 -6.75 17.03 -5.92
CA VAL A 106 -6.51 18.33 -6.57
C VAL A 106 -7.66 19.27 -6.27
N ASP A 107 -7.38 20.37 -5.61
CA ASP A 107 -8.38 21.36 -5.23
C ASP A 107 -8.72 22.35 -6.36
N GLU A 108 -9.61 23.30 -6.07
CA GLU A 108 -10.09 24.32 -7.02
C GLU A 108 -9.01 25.36 -7.40
N HIS A 109 -7.88 25.39 -6.68
CA HIS A 109 -6.74 26.28 -6.95
C HIS A 109 -5.62 25.57 -7.71
N ASP A 110 -5.84 24.35 -8.20
CA ASP A 110 -4.82 23.48 -8.81
C ASP A 110 -3.70 23.10 -7.82
N ASP A 111 -3.99 23.04 -6.53
CA ASP A 111 -3.06 22.55 -5.52
C ASP A 111 -3.29 21.05 -5.30
N LEU A 112 -2.23 20.27 -5.47
CA LEU A 112 -2.20 18.81 -5.30
C LEU A 112 -1.83 18.47 -3.86
N ASP A 113 -2.72 17.79 -3.11
CA ASP A 113 -2.38 17.13 -1.85
C ASP A 113 -1.59 15.85 -2.13
N LEU A 114 -0.27 16.03 -2.30
CA LEU A 114 0.65 14.93 -2.60
C LEU A 114 0.75 13.96 -1.42
N ARG A 115 0.64 14.44 -0.18
CA ARG A 115 0.71 13.60 1.02
C ARG A 115 -0.47 12.65 1.10
N ALA A 116 -1.71 13.15 0.91
CA ALA A 116 -2.91 12.32 0.91
C ALA A 116 -2.83 11.27 -0.19
N TRP A 117 -2.49 11.68 -1.41
CA TRP A 117 -2.37 10.73 -2.54
C TRP A 117 -1.30 9.67 -2.32
N VAL A 118 -0.10 10.03 -1.83
CA VAL A 118 0.97 9.07 -1.51
C VAL A 118 0.51 8.07 -0.47
N ARG A 119 -0.18 8.54 0.59
CA ARG A 119 -0.70 7.68 1.65
C ARG A 119 -1.71 6.66 1.13
N ASP A 120 -2.70 7.11 0.37
CA ASP A 120 -3.77 6.26 -0.13
C ASP A 120 -3.26 5.30 -1.21
N ALA A 121 -2.40 5.77 -2.12
CA ALA A 121 -1.76 4.92 -3.12
C ALA A 121 -0.89 3.82 -2.48
N PHE A 122 -0.17 4.14 -1.39
CA PHE A 122 0.59 3.16 -0.64
C PHE A 122 -0.32 2.15 0.08
N ALA A 123 -1.42 2.61 0.68
CA ALA A 123 -2.40 1.74 1.33
C ALA A 123 -3.02 0.74 0.34
N LEU A 124 -3.35 1.19 -0.87
CA LEU A 124 -3.90 0.35 -1.92
C LEU A 124 -2.90 -0.66 -2.52
N ALA A 125 -1.61 -0.38 -2.44
CA ALA A 125 -0.57 -1.28 -2.91
C ALA A 125 -0.28 -2.43 -1.93
N GLN A 126 -0.80 -2.38 -0.71
CA GLN A 126 -0.55 -3.38 0.31
C GLN A 126 -1.43 -4.62 0.09
N PRO A 127 -0.91 -5.83 0.33
CA PRO A 127 -1.72 -7.04 0.34
C PRO A 127 -2.63 -7.07 1.58
N GLY A 128 -3.62 -7.95 1.59
CA GLY A 128 -4.52 -8.13 2.75
C GLY A 128 -3.82 -8.58 4.04
N GLN A 129 -2.56 -9.02 3.96
CA GLN A 129 -1.74 -9.41 5.11
C GLN A 129 -0.29 -8.95 4.92
N ILE A 130 0.27 -8.31 5.95
CA ILE A 130 1.69 -7.97 6.02
C ILE A 130 2.44 -9.16 6.63
N THR A 131 3.33 -9.76 5.86
CA THR A 131 4.09 -10.96 6.27
C THR A 131 5.58 -10.73 6.17
N CYS A 132 6.36 -11.43 7.00
CA CYS A 132 7.83 -11.34 6.97
C CYS A 132 8.42 -11.92 5.68
N THR A 133 7.78 -12.97 5.14
CA THR A 133 8.07 -13.56 3.82
C THR A 133 6.76 -13.99 3.17
N PRO A 134 6.68 -14.09 1.83
CA PRO A 134 5.49 -14.60 1.15
C PRO A 134 5.08 -16.00 1.62
N GLU A 135 6.05 -16.85 1.95
CA GLU A 135 5.87 -18.22 2.38
C GLU A 135 5.77 -18.39 3.90
N CYS A 136 5.60 -17.31 4.66
CA CYS A 136 5.52 -17.38 6.12
C CYS A 136 4.46 -18.39 6.55
N ARG A 137 4.86 -19.40 7.33
CA ARG A 137 3.99 -20.48 7.80
C ARG A 137 3.17 -20.11 9.04
N GLY A 138 3.55 -19.01 9.71
CA GLY A 138 2.84 -18.50 10.88
C GLY A 138 3.14 -19.27 12.16
N LEU A 139 2.20 -19.17 13.11
CA LEU A 139 2.24 -19.89 14.38
C LEU A 139 1.32 -21.12 14.33
N CYS A 140 1.68 -22.13 15.06
CA CYS A 140 0.83 -23.30 15.28
C CYS A 140 -0.43 -22.89 16.08
N PRO A 141 -1.65 -23.17 15.57
CA PRO A 141 -2.90 -22.79 16.23
C PRO A 141 -3.15 -23.53 17.57
N GLN A 142 -2.45 -24.64 17.84
CA GLN A 142 -2.62 -25.42 19.05
C GLN A 142 -1.69 -24.98 20.19
N CYS A 143 -0.39 -24.71 19.87
CA CYS A 143 0.62 -24.45 20.89
C CYS A 143 1.37 -23.14 20.71
N GLY A 144 1.16 -22.40 19.59
CA GLY A 144 1.84 -21.14 19.33
C GLY A 144 3.29 -21.27 18.84
N ALA A 145 3.80 -22.48 18.58
CA ALA A 145 5.14 -22.67 18.05
C ALA A 145 5.29 -21.99 16.67
N ASN A 146 6.46 -21.41 16.39
CA ASN A 146 6.73 -20.76 15.12
C ASN A 146 7.05 -21.79 14.04
N LEU A 147 6.13 -21.98 13.10
CA LEU A 147 6.24 -22.97 12.03
C LEU A 147 7.31 -22.64 10.97
N ASN A 148 7.88 -21.45 11.02
CA ASN A 148 9.04 -21.09 10.20
C ASN A 148 10.35 -21.64 10.78
N GLU A 149 10.41 -21.78 12.12
CA GLU A 149 11.56 -22.29 12.85
C GLU A 149 11.48 -23.81 13.02
N GLU A 150 10.26 -24.33 13.15
CA GLU A 150 9.97 -25.76 13.32
C GLU A 150 9.12 -26.29 12.14
N PRO A 151 9.73 -26.51 10.97
CA PRO A 151 8.99 -26.89 9.75
C PRO A 151 8.29 -28.27 9.85
N ASP A 152 8.83 -29.17 10.68
CA ASP A 152 8.30 -30.52 10.90
C ASP A 152 7.38 -30.62 12.12
N HIS A 153 7.02 -29.47 12.70
CA HIS A 153 6.14 -29.39 13.85
C HIS A 153 4.77 -30.01 13.54
N ALA A 154 4.38 -30.98 14.34
CA ALA A 154 3.11 -31.66 14.21
C ALA A 154 2.52 -32.00 15.59
N HIS A 155 1.21 -32.09 15.65
CA HIS A 155 0.47 -32.62 16.79
C HIS A 155 -0.25 -33.90 16.39
N GLU A 156 -0.40 -34.83 17.33
CA GLU A 156 -1.33 -35.92 17.15
C GLU A 156 -2.74 -35.34 17.02
N ALA A 157 -3.34 -35.52 15.83
CA ALA A 157 -4.69 -35.05 15.58
C ALA A 157 -5.69 -36.03 16.22
N GLU A 158 -6.32 -35.64 17.33
CA GLU A 158 -7.50 -36.37 17.78
C GLU A 158 -8.62 -36.16 16.76
N PRO A 159 -9.24 -37.27 16.27
CA PRO A 159 -10.34 -37.17 15.33
C PRO A 159 -11.49 -36.35 15.93
N ASP A 160 -11.96 -35.32 15.24
CA ASP A 160 -13.12 -34.54 15.68
C ASP A 160 -14.34 -35.48 15.82
N PRO A 161 -14.94 -35.57 17.03
CA PRO A 161 -16.06 -36.50 17.28
C PRO A 161 -17.25 -36.29 16.33
N ARG A 162 -17.41 -35.08 15.79
CA ARG A 162 -18.48 -34.75 14.83
C ARG A 162 -18.33 -35.49 13.50
N TRP A 163 -17.09 -35.86 13.14
CA TRP A 163 -16.75 -36.52 11.89
C TRP A 163 -16.44 -38.03 12.08
N ALA A 164 -16.55 -38.53 13.33
CA ALA A 164 -16.22 -39.93 13.63
C ALA A 164 -17.00 -40.93 12.74
N LYS A 165 -18.25 -40.65 12.39
CA LYS A 165 -19.09 -41.48 11.50
C LYS A 165 -18.57 -41.55 10.05
N LEU A 166 -17.73 -40.62 9.60
CA LEU A 166 -17.16 -40.67 8.24
C LEU A 166 -16.12 -41.76 8.11
N SER A 167 -15.47 -42.21 9.20
CA SER A 167 -14.51 -43.30 9.18
C SER A 167 -15.19 -44.66 8.95
N GLU A 168 -16.50 -44.77 9.09
CA GLU A 168 -17.29 -45.98 8.86
C GLU A 168 -17.70 -46.13 7.39
N ILE A 169 -17.53 -45.10 6.56
CA ILE A 169 -17.89 -45.15 5.14
C ILE A 169 -16.85 -45.95 4.39
N ARG A 170 -17.28 -47.04 3.76
CA ARG A 170 -16.48 -47.83 2.84
C ARG A 170 -16.92 -47.55 1.41
N PHE A 171 -15.98 -47.10 0.59
CA PHE A 171 -16.22 -46.95 -0.84
C PHE A 171 -15.92 -48.33 -1.49
N GLU A 172 -16.92 -48.93 -2.15
CA GLU A 172 -16.76 -50.13 -2.98
C GLU A 172 -16.21 -49.76 -4.37
#